data_db45a29062e95a2b2ac9d150be632f74
#
_entry.id   db45a29062e95a2b2ac9d150be632f74
#
_cell.length_a   1.000
_cell.length_b   1.000
_cell.length_c   1.000
_cell.angle_alpha   90.00
_cell.angle_beta   90.00
_cell.angle_gamma   90.00
#
_symmetry.space_group_name_H-M   'P 1'
#
loop_
_entity.id
_entity.type
_entity.pdbx_description
1 polymer ?
#
loop_
_entity_poly.entity_id
_entity_poly.type
_entity_poly.pdbx_seq_one_letter_code
_entity_poly.pdbx_strand_id
1 'polypeptide(L)'
;MDWTDRHCRYFLRLLSKHTLLYTEMVTTGALLNGDHERFLRYHQSEHPLALQLGGSTPADLAACSRMAQEHGYDEVNLNVGCPSDRVQNNMIGACLMAHPALVADCVKAMRDAVSIPVTVKHRIGINGRDSYAELCDFVGQVHEAGCTSFTVHARIAILEGLSPKENREIPPLRYEVAAQLKADFPQLEIILNGGIKTLEACHEHLQTFDGVMLGREAYHNPYLLAEVDQQLFNSSAPVISRAEALAQLRPYIAEHLASGGAMHHITRHVLGLGSGFPGARKFRQLLSVDIHKSKDPLALLDQAGQLLEGR
;
A
#
# COMPACT_ATOMS: atom_id res chain seq x y z
N MET A 1 7.42 4.97 -2.31
CA MET A 1 8.16 4.50 -3.49
C MET A 1 9.24 3.55 -3.01
N ASP A 2 9.65 2.61 -3.84
CA ASP A 2 10.64 1.55 -3.62
C ASP A 2 10.26 0.45 -2.60
N TRP A 3 9.00 0.39 -2.15
CA TRP A 3 8.56 -0.61 -1.17
C TRP A 3 7.58 -1.63 -1.76
N THR A 4 6.44 -1.21 -2.30
CA THR A 4 5.41 -2.12 -2.79
C THR A 4 5.44 -2.30 -4.31
N ASP A 5 6.63 -2.54 -4.86
CA ASP A 5 6.76 -2.97 -6.25
C ASP A 5 6.16 -4.38 -6.47
N ARG A 6 6.13 -4.85 -7.70
CA ARG A 6 5.56 -6.15 -8.04
C ARG A 6 6.18 -7.32 -7.26
N HIS A 7 7.48 -7.22 -6.93
CA HIS A 7 8.18 -8.29 -6.22
C HIS A 7 7.75 -8.35 -4.74
N CYS A 8 7.59 -7.18 -4.12
CA CYS A 8 7.02 -7.09 -2.78
C CYS A 8 5.59 -7.61 -2.74
N ARG A 9 4.73 -7.18 -3.67
CA ARG A 9 3.32 -7.60 -3.72
C ARG A 9 3.17 -9.09 -3.98
N TYR A 10 3.97 -9.66 -4.89
CA TYR A 10 4.01 -11.11 -5.09
C TYR A 10 4.32 -11.84 -3.78
N PHE A 11 5.37 -11.42 -3.08
CA PHE A 11 5.75 -12.01 -1.79
C PHE A 11 4.64 -11.87 -0.73
N LEU A 12 4.05 -10.69 -0.58
CA LEU A 12 2.96 -10.48 0.39
C LEU A 12 1.73 -11.34 0.07
N ARG A 13 1.45 -11.59 -1.20
CA ARG A 13 0.35 -12.47 -1.63
C ARG A 13 0.58 -13.94 -1.29
N LEU A 14 1.81 -14.37 -1.11
CA LEU A 14 2.08 -15.70 -0.57
C LEU A 14 1.64 -15.83 0.89
N LEU A 15 1.69 -14.74 1.65
CA LEU A 15 1.33 -14.70 3.06
C LEU A 15 -0.19 -14.54 3.28
N SER A 16 -0.87 -13.73 2.48
CA SER A 16 -2.32 -13.51 2.57
C SER A 16 -2.96 -13.52 1.19
N LYS A 17 -4.04 -14.30 1.04
CA LYS A 17 -4.79 -14.44 -0.23
C LYS A 17 -5.90 -13.41 -0.37
N HIS A 18 -6.40 -12.85 0.74
CA HIS A 18 -7.59 -12.00 0.76
C HIS A 18 -7.29 -10.51 0.92
N THR A 19 -6.13 -10.15 1.48
CA THR A 19 -5.75 -8.75 1.66
C THR A 19 -5.70 -8.01 0.32
N LEU A 20 -6.36 -6.86 0.20
CA LEU A 20 -6.21 -5.96 -0.95
C LEU A 20 -4.80 -5.35 -0.93
N LEU A 21 -4.04 -5.60 -1.98
CA LEU A 21 -2.70 -5.03 -2.14
C LEU A 21 -2.75 -3.74 -2.95
N TYR A 22 -1.85 -2.82 -2.64
CA TYR A 22 -1.70 -1.55 -3.34
C TYR A 22 -0.36 -1.48 -4.06
N THR A 23 -0.37 -0.93 -5.27
CA THR A 23 0.87 -0.53 -5.93
C THR A 23 1.53 0.63 -5.17
N GLU A 24 2.75 0.94 -5.52
CA GLU A 24 3.32 2.25 -5.22
C GLU A 24 2.50 3.34 -5.92
N MET A 25 2.61 4.59 -5.43
CA MET A 25 1.99 5.72 -6.14
C MET A 25 2.66 5.91 -7.50
N VAL A 26 1.88 5.78 -8.56
CA VAL A 26 2.31 6.05 -9.95
C VAL A 26 1.71 7.40 -10.38
N THR A 27 2.54 8.31 -10.88
CA THR A 27 2.06 9.60 -11.37
C THR A 27 1.43 9.46 -12.75
N THR A 28 0.41 10.27 -13.04
CA THR A 28 -0.22 10.31 -14.37
C THR A 28 0.80 10.57 -15.48
N GLY A 29 1.75 11.48 -15.24
CA GLY A 29 2.81 11.75 -16.20
C GLY A 29 3.71 10.56 -16.49
N ALA A 30 3.98 9.70 -15.51
CA ALA A 30 4.76 8.48 -15.71
C ALA A 30 4.02 7.45 -16.59
N LEU A 31 2.69 7.35 -16.43
CA LEU A 31 1.88 6.45 -17.25
C LEU A 31 1.66 6.97 -18.68
N LEU A 32 1.37 8.26 -18.83
CA LEU A 32 1.02 8.83 -20.12
C LEU A 32 2.23 9.10 -21.03
N ASN A 33 3.39 9.39 -20.43
CA ASN A 33 4.58 9.81 -21.17
C ASN A 33 5.79 8.88 -20.99
N GLY A 34 5.70 7.87 -20.12
CA GLY A 34 6.78 6.94 -19.82
C GLY A 34 6.51 5.53 -20.32
N ASP A 35 7.30 4.59 -19.81
CA ASP A 35 7.10 3.15 -20.02
C ASP A 35 5.96 2.66 -19.10
N HIS A 36 4.72 2.78 -19.59
CA HIS A 36 3.54 2.41 -18.81
C HIS A 36 3.51 0.91 -18.49
N GLU A 37 3.99 0.04 -19.37
CA GLU A 37 4.08 -1.39 -19.12
C GLU A 37 4.92 -1.71 -17.88
N ARG A 38 6.01 -0.97 -17.69
CA ARG A 38 6.85 -1.10 -16.51
C ARG A 38 6.09 -0.78 -15.21
N PHE A 39 5.21 0.22 -15.22
CA PHE A 39 4.48 0.66 -14.04
C PHE A 39 3.22 -0.16 -13.78
N LEU A 40 2.59 -0.68 -14.82
CA LEU A 40 1.32 -1.40 -14.73
C LEU A 40 1.49 -2.91 -14.58
N ARG A 41 2.67 -3.46 -14.86
CA ARG A 41 2.89 -4.90 -14.79
C ARG A 41 2.77 -5.44 -13.37
N TYR A 42 2.11 -6.58 -13.25
CA TYR A 42 1.98 -7.36 -12.03
C TYR A 42 1.94 -8.85 -12.37
N HIS A 43 2.00 -9.72 -11.37
CA HIS A 43 1.75 -11.15 -11.54
C HIS A 43 0.27 -11.43 -11.23
N GLN A 44 -0.37 -12.30 -12.00
CA GLN A 44 -1.80 -12.62 -11.85
C GLN A 44 -2.19 -13.05 -10.42
N SER A 45 -1.28 -13.63 -9.67
CA SER A 45 -1.54 -14.00 -8.28
C SER A 45 -1.63 -12.80 -7.31
N GLU A 46 -1.24 -11.58 -7.73
CA GLU A 46 -1.26 -10.42 -6.83
C GLU A 46 -2.68 -9.93 -6.49
N HIS A 47 -3.71 -10.34 -7.24
CA HIS A 47 -5.11 -9.98 -6.96
C HIS A 47 -5.62 -10.47 -5.59
N PRO A 48 -6.50 -9.68 -4.92
CA PRO A 48 -7.03 -8.38 -5.36
C PRO A 48 -5.98 -7.27 -5.24
N LEU A 49 -5.95 -6.38 -6.25
CA LEU A 49 -4.90 -5.39 -6.43
C LEU A 49 -5.43 -4.01 -6.85
N ALA A 50 -5.05 -2.98 -6.11
CA ALA A 50 -5.36 -1.58 -6.41
C ALA A 50 -4.17 -0.85 -7.04
N LEU A 51 -4.42 -0.10 -8.12
CA LEU A 51 -3.46 0.88 -8.65
C LEU A 51 -3.62 2.21 -7.93
N GLN A 52 -2.57 2.72 -7.28
CA GLN A 52 -2.60 4.06 -6.72
C GLN A 52 -2.02 5.10 -7.67
N LEU A 53 -2.82 6.10 -8.02
CA LEU A 53 -2.46 7.20 -8.89
C LEU A 53 -2.12 8.48 -8.11
N GLY A 54 -1.17 9.24 -8.63
CA GLY A 54 -0.89 10.60 -8.22
C GLY A 54 -1.05 11.56 -9.40
N GLY A 55 -1.93 12.52 -9.26
CA GLY A 55 -2.22 13.52 -10.30
C GLY A 55 -3.24 14.54 -9.82
N SER A 56 -3.44 15.59 -10.60
CA SER A 56 -4.40 16.66 -10.32
C SER A 56 -5.14 17.15 -11.57
N THR A 57 -4.90 16.53 -12.72
CA THR A 57 -5.58 16.86 -13.98
C THR A 57 -6.68 15.82 -14.21
N PRO A 58 -7.98 16.20 -14.20
CA PRO A 58 -9.08 15.24 -14.36
C PRO A 58 -8.97 14.38 -15.62
N ALA A 59 -8.63 14.95 -16.76
CA ALA A 59 -8.49 14.22 -18.02
C ALA A 59 -7.37 13.17 -17.99
N ASP A 60 -6.21 13.51 -17.37
CA ASP A 60 -5.08 12.60 -17.25
C ASP A 60 -5.42 11.43 -16.31
N LEU A 61 -6.07 11.73 -15.18
CA LEU A 61 -6.51 10.71 -14.23
C LEU A 61 -7.56 9.77 -14.83
N ALA A 62 -8.49 10.31 -15.62
CA ALA A 62 -9.46 9.50 -16.36
C ALA A 62 -8.77 8.56 -17.37
N ALA A 63 -7.77 9.06 -18.12
CA ALA A 63 -6.99 8.25 -19.05
C ALA A 63 -6.21 7.14 -18.33
N CYS A 64 -5.52 7.47 -17.23
CA CYS A 64 -4.78 6.50 -16.42
C CYS A 64 -5.70 5.47 -15.75
N SER A 65 -6.92 5.87 -15.35
CA SER A 65 -7.92 4.93 -14.81
C SER A 65 -8.38 3.92 -15.85
N ARG A 66 -8.59 4.33 -17.11
CA ARG A 66 -8.86 3.40 -18.21
C ARG A 66 -7.73 2.41 -18.40
N MET A 67 -6.49 2.88 -18.43
CA MET A 67 -5.32 2.00 -18.53
C MET A 67 -5.30 0.97 -17.38
N ALA A 68 -5.61 1.38 -16.15
CA ALA A 68 -5.69 0.47 -15.00
C ALA A 68 -6.75 -0.62 -15.22
N GLN A 69 -7.96 -0.25 -15.62
CA GLN A 69 -9.05 -1.20 -15.88
C GLN A 69 -8.71 -2.15 -17.04
N GLU A 70 -8.14 -1.65 -18.12
CA GLU A 70 -7.72 -2.45 -19.28
C GLU A 70 -6.62 -3.45 -18.92
N HIS A 71 -5.73 -3.09 -17.98
CA HIS A 71 -4.72 -4.01 -17.45
C HIS A 71 -5.27 -4.97 -16.37
N GLY A 72 -6.54 -4.84 -15.98
CA GLY A 72 -7.20 -5.78 -15.07
C GLY A 72 -7.02 -5.47 -13.59
N TYR A 73 -6.69 -4.25 -13.19
CA TYR A 73 -6.71 -3.84 -11.78
C TYR A 73 -8.11 -3.89 -11.20
N ASP A 74 -8.22 -4.29 -9.92
CA ASP A 74 -9.52 -4.40 -9.22
C ASP A 74 -10.03 -3.05 -8.71
N GLU A 75 -9.14 -2.09 -8.49
CA GLU A 75 -9.43 -0.77 -7.94
C GLU A 75 -8.45 0.28 -8.47
N VAL A 76 -8.90 1.51 -8.60
CA VAL A 76 -8.04 2.69 -8.80
C VAL A 76 -8.17 3.62 -7.59
N ASN A 77 -7.05 3.96 -6.98
CA ASN A 77 -7.01 4.82 -5.80
C ASN A 77 -6.30 6.14 -6.11
N LEU A 78 -6.89 7.27 -5.73
CA LEU A 78 -6.25 8.58 -5.82
C LEU A 78 -5.51 8.92 -4.53
N ASN A 79 -4.22 9.24 -4.65
CA ASN A 79 -3.41 9.68 -3.52
C ASN A 79 -3.60 11.18 -3.24
N VAL A 80 -4.19 11.47 -2.08
CA VAL A 80 -4.37 12.82 -1.53
C VAL A 80 -3.72 12.94 -0.14
N GLY A 81 -2.65 12.17 0.10
CA GLY A 81 -2.06 12.06 1.44
C GLY A 81 -0.53 12.10 1.50
N CYS A 82 0.17 12.04 0.36
CA CYS A 82 1.64 12.08 0.32
C CYS A 82 2.16 13.49 0.55
N PRO A 83 3.00 13.74 1.59
CA PRO A 83 3.52 15.08 1.92
C PRO A 83 4.89 15.35 1.28
N SER A 84 5.31 14.60 0.28
CA SER A 84 6.64 14.76 -0.33
C SER A 84 6.71 16.01 -1.20
N ASP A 85 7.77 16.83 -1.04
CA ASP A 85 8.02 18.04 -1.84
C ASP A 85 8.04 17.74 -3.35
N ARG A 86 8.56 16.57 -3.74
CA ARG A 86 8.61 16.15 -5.16
C ARG A 86 7.24 16.05 -5.80
N VAL A 87 6.21 15.73 -5.02
CA VAL A 87 4.84 15.60 -5.53
C VAL A 87 4.04 16.88 -5.32
N GLN A 88 4.29 17.63 -4.25
CA GLN A 88 3.63 18.92 -3.97
C GLN A 88 3.86 19.94 -5.08
N ASN A 89 5.10 20.07 -5.58
CA ASN A 89 5.45 20.96 -6.68
C ASN A 89 4.66 20.69 -7.98
N ASN A 90 4.08 19.50 -8.11
CA ASN A 90 3.22 19.10 -9.23
C ASN A 90 1.73 19.02 -8.82
N MET A 91 1.33 19.63 -7.72
CA MET A 91 -0.04 19.59 -7.20
C MET A 91 -0.53 18.14 -7.01
N ILE A 92 0.27 17.28 -6.37
CA ILE A 92 -0.04 15.85 -6.14
C ILE A 92 0.07 15.56 -4.64
N GLY A 93 -0.76 14.68 -4.12
CA GLY A 93 -0.69 14.22 -2.74
C GLY A 93 -1.40 15.13 -1.74
N ALA A 94 -0.82 15.34 -0.56
CA ALA A 94 -1.50 15.97 0.57
C ALA A 94 -1.90 17.43 0.33
N CYS A 95 -1.17 18.18 -0.50
CA CYS A 95 -1.52 19.57 -0.85
C CYS A 95 -2.91 19.67 -1.51
N LEU A 96 -3.39 18.62 -2.17
CA LEU A 96 -4.72 18.57 -2.77
C LEU A 96 -5.85 18.65 -1.73
N MET A 97 -5.60 18.37 -0.45
CA MET A 97 -6.61 18.58 0.59
C MET A 97 -7.04 20.04 0.73
N ALA A 98 -6.22 20.99 0.26
CA ALA A 98 -6.58 22.40 0.19
C ALA A 98 -7.53 22.74 -0.99
N HIS A 99 -7.78 21.78 -1.89
CA HIS A 99 -8.52 21.96 -3.14
C HIS A 99 -9.60 20.89 -3.31
N PRO A 100 -10.59 20.80 -2.40
CA PRO A 100 -11.59 19.72 -2.42
C PRO A 100 -12.39 19.66 -3.72
N ALA A 101 -12.76 20.81 -4.32
CA ALA A 101 -13.46 20.87 -5.59
C ALA A 101 -12.64 20.24 -6.75
N LEU A 102 -11.32 20.50 -6.79
CA LEU A 102 -10.45 19.89 -7.79
C LEU A 102 -10.36 18.37 -7.61
N VAL A 103 -10.28 17.88 -6.36
CA VAL A 103 -10.28 16.45 -6.08
C VAL A 103 -11.62 15.82 -6.48
N ALA A 104 -12.74 16.49 -6.23
CA ALA A 104 -14.07 16.08 -6.67
C ALA A 104 -14.15 15.96 -8.21
N ASP A 105 -13.66 16.95 -8.94
CA ASP A 105 -13.59 16.92 -10.42
C ASP A 105 -12.72 15.74 -10.91
N CYS A 106 -11.58 15.51 -10.28
CA CYS A 106 -10.71 14.38 -10.59
C CYS A 106 -11.43 13.04 -10.37
N VAL A 107 -12.05 12.85 -9.22
CA VAL A 107 -12.78 11.61 -8.88
C VAL A 107 -13.95 11.39 -9.83
N LYS A 108 -14.71 12.45 -10.14
CA LYS A 108 -15.81 12.35 -11.12
C LYS A 108 -15.29 11.89 -12.48
N ALA A 109 -14.23 12.50 -12.99
CA ALA A 109 -13.64 12.14 -14.27
C ALA A 109 -13.12 10.68 -14.30
N MET A 110 -12.49 10.23 -13.20
CA MET A 110 -12.06 8.84 -13.05
C MET A 110 -13.24 7.88 -13.10
N ARG A 111 -14.28 8.14 -12.31
CA ARG A 111 -15.48 7.30 -12.24
C ARG A 111 -16.27 7.24 -13.55
N ASP A 112 -16.38 8.36 -14.25
CA ASP A 112 -17.03 8.40 -15.56
C ASP A 112 -16.25 7.59 -16.62
N ALA A 113 -14.97 7.32 -16.37
CA ALA A 113 -14.07 6.64 -17.31
C ALA A 113 -14.02 5.11 -17.11
N VAL A 114 -14.37 4.58 -15.92
CA VAL A 114 -14.22 3.16 -15.57
C VAL A 114 -15.41 2.63 -14.78
N SER A 115 -15.53 1.30 -14.74
CA SER A 115 -16.53 0.58 -13.93
C SER A 115 -15.96 -0.01 -12.64
N ILE A 116 -14.63 -0.11 -12.50
CA ILE A 116 -14.00 -0.56 -11.28
C ILE A 116 -14.07 0.53 -10.19
N PRO A 117 -14.01 0.18 -8.90
CA PRO A 117 -14.02 1.14 -7.81
C PRO A 117 -12.96 2.22 -7.94
N VAL A 118 -13.36 3.48 -7.68
CA VAL A 118 -12.49 4.64 -7.57
C VAL A 118 -12.54 5.11 -6.12
N THR A 119 -11.40 5.04 -5.43
CA THR A 119 -11.27 5.32 -4.00
C THR A 119 -10.28 6.44 -3.75
N VAL A 120 -10.30 7.05 -2.57
CA VAL A 120 -9.40 8.15 -2.20
C VAL A 120 -8.65 7.82 -0.91
N LYS A 121 -7.32 8.04 -0.91
CA LYS A 121 -6.50 7.93 0.29
C LYS A 121 -5.98 9.30 0.70
N HIS A 122 -6.39 9.78 1.88
CA HIS A 122 -6.08 11.12 2.35
C HIS A 122 -5.61 11.15 3.81
N ARG A 123 -5.31 12.33 4.32
CA ARG A 123 -5.01 12.64 5.72
C ARG A 123 -6.23 13.27 6.40
N ILE A 124 -6.13 13.53 7.73
CA ILE A 124 -7.18 14.25 8.46
C ILE A 124 -7.05 15.78 8.35
N GLY A 125 -6.14 16.28 7.53
CA GLY A 125 -5.88 17.67 7.26
C GLY A 125 -4.42 17.91 6.86
N ILE A 126 -4.12 19.16 6.60
CA ILE A 126 -2.76 19.70 6.38
C ILE A 126 -2.50 20.83 7.37
N ASN A 127 -1.24 21.22 7.57
CA ASN A 127 -0.92 22.34 8.47
C ASN A 127 -1.64 23.63 8.04
N GLY A 128 -2.31 24.26 9.01
CA GLY A 128 -3.13 25.46 8.76
C GLY A 128 -4.53 25.18 8.21
N ARG A 129 -4.87 23.92 7.91
CA ARG A 129 -6.19 23.44 7.48
C ARG A 129 -6.45 22.06 8.04
N ASP A 130 -6.66 21.98 9.34
CA ASP A 130 -6.81 20.73 10.07
C ASP A 130 -8.03 20.72 11.03
N SER A 131 -8.96 21.64 10.81
CA SER A 131 -10.24 21.61 11.50
C SER A 131 -11.11 20.46 11.02
N TYR A 132 -11.94 19.93 11.92
CA TYR A 132 -12.89 18.87 11.58
C TYR A 132 -13.89 19.31 10.49
N ALA A 133 -14.32 20.58 10.51
CA ALA A 133 -15.22 21.13 9.51
C ALA A 133 -14.59 21.09 8.10
N GLU A 134 -13.30 21.41 7.95
CA GLU A 134 -12.59 21.32 6.66
C GLU A 134 -12.44 19.87 6.20
N LEU A 135 -12.24 18.92 7.11
CA LEU A 135 -12.22 17.50 6.78
C LEU A 135 -13.59 17.02 6.28
N CYS A 136 -14.68 17.43 6.95
CA CYS A 136 -16.04 17.11 6.51
C CYS A 136 -16.38 17.73 5.16
N ASP A 137 -15.97 18.98 4.92
CA ASP A 137 -16.15 19.65 3.63
C ASP A 137 -15.40 18.91 2.51
N PHE A 138 -14.14 18.53 2.75
CA PHE A 138 -13.35 17.74 1.80
C PHE A 138 -14.04 16.39 1.47
N VAL A 139 -14.38 15.61 2.48
CA VAL A 139 -15.02 14.29 2.28
C VAL A 139 -16.40 14.45 1.62
N GLY A 140 -17.18 15.45 2.04
CA GLY A 140 -18.50 15.73 1.48
C GLY A 140 -18.45 16.03 -0.01
N GLN A 141 -17.60 16.96 -0.46
CA GLN A 141 -17.47 17.31 -1.88
C GLN A 141 -16.98 16.13 -2.72
N VAL A 142 -16.02 15.34 -2.22
CA VAL A 142 -15.50 14.17 -2.93
C VAL A 142 -16.54 13.03 -2.96
N HIS A 143 -17.35 12.90 -1.91
CA HIS A 143 -18.47 11.98 -1.88
C HIS A 143 -19.56 12.37 -2.89
N GLU A 144 -19.94 13.64 -2.96
CA GLU A 144 -20.91 14.15 -3.95
C GLU A 144 -20.45 13.89 -5.38
N ALA A 145 -19.15 13.91 -5.66
CA ALA A 145 -18.57 13.48 -6.92
C ALA A 145 -18.63 11.95 -7.13
N GLY A 146 -19.10 11.21 -6.11
CA GLY A 146 -19.43 9.80 -6.13
C GLY A 146 -18.40 8.87 -5.52
N CYS A 147 -17.37 9.36 -4.81
CA CYS A 147 -16.52 8.49 -4.01
C CYS A 147 -17.28 7.95 -2.80
N THR A 148 -17.20 6.64 -2.58
CA THR A 148 -17.87 5.98 -1.45
C THR A 148 -16.89 5.30 -0.49
N SER A 149 -15.60 5.23 -0.84
CA SER A 149 -14.57 4.57 -0.04
C SER A 149 -13.36 5.48 0.17
N PHE A 150 -13.02 5.70 1.43
CA PHE A 150 -11.95 6.59 1.86
C PHE A 150 -10.98 5.88 2.80
N THR A 151 -9.70 5.89 2.46
CA THR A 151 -8.65 5.48 3.40
C THR A 151 -8.08 6.70 4.13
N VAL A 152 -8.32 6.78 5.42
CA VAL A 152 -7.97 7.93 6.26
C VAL A 152 -6.68 7.65 7.05
N HIS A 153 -5.57 8.30 6.68
CA HIS A 153 -4.40 8.31 7.56
C HIS A 153 -4.63 9.30 8.71
N ALA A 154 -4.78 8.78 9.91
CA ALA A 154 -5.19 9.53 11.11
C ALA A 154 -4.12 10.50 11.65
N ARG A 155 -3.41 11.19 10.75
CA ARG A 155 -2.45 12.27 11.04
C ARG A 155 -2.66 13.42 10.07
N ILE A 156 -2.40 14.65 10.51
CA ILE A 156 -2.24 15.78 9.58
C ILE A 156 -0.96 15.59 8.76
N ALA A 157 -0.88 16.23 7.59
CA ALA A 157 0.36 16.38 6.85
C ALA A 157 0.96 17.76 7.10
N ILE A 158 2.22 17.81 7.51
CA ILE A 158 3.01 19.04 7.55
C ILE A 158 3.74 19.15 6.23
N LEU A 159 3.33 20.13 5.43
CA LEU A 159 3.81 20.27 4.04
C LEU A 159 5.20 20.87 3.94
N GLU A 160 5.62 21.64 4.95
CA GLU A 160 6.93 22.30 4.99
C GLU A 160 7.68 21.90 6.27
N GLY A 161 8.98 21.67 6.14
CA GLY A 161 9.89 21.45 7.27
C GLY A 161 9.93 20.01 7.82
N LEU A 162 9.11 19.09 7.33
CA LEU A 162 9.17 17.67 7.70
C LEU A 162 9.31 16.78 6.47
N SER A 163 10.27 15.87 6.52
CA SER A 163 10.38 14.80 5.52
C SER A 163 9.14 13.88 5.52
N PRO A 164 8.90 13.11 4.46
CA PRO A 164 7.83 12.11 4.44
C PRO A 164 7.92 11.06 5.54
N LYS A 165 9.14 10.77 6.05
CA LYS A 165 9.34 9.86 7.18
C LYS A 165 8.85 10.50 8.47
N GLU A 166 9.28 11.71 8.77
CA GLU A 166 8.88 12.48 9.94
C GLU A 166 7.37 12.75 9.97
N ASN A 167 6.76 13.02 8.82
CA ASN A 167 5.31 13.16 8.66
C ASN A 167 4.50 11.89 9.02
N ARG A 168 5.16 10.75 9.16
CA ARG A 168 4.54 9.49 9.64
C ARG A 168 4.80 9.22 11.12
N GLU A 169 5.57 10.07 11.79
CA GLU A 169 6.03 9.86 13.17
C GLU A 169 5.70 11.03 14.09
N ILE A 170 6.00 12.26 13.66
CA ILE A 170 5.90 13.46 14.50
C ILE A 170 4.46 13.93 14.69
N PRO A 171 3.61 14.17 13.64
CA PRO A 171 2.23 14.55 13.89
C PRO A 171 1.51 13.45 14.66
N PRO A 172 0.73 13.76 15.71
CA PRO A 172 0.06 12.76 16.53
C PRO A 172 -0.98 11.98 15.73
N LEU A 173 -1.20 10.72 16.11
CA LEU A 173 -2.35 9.94 15.65
C LEU A 173 -3.61 10.44 16.34
N ARG A 174 -4.65 10.73 15.57
CA ARG A 174 -5.93 11.22 16.02
C ARG A 174 -7.04 10.30 15.51
N TYR A 175 -7.10 9.09 16.05
CA TYR A 175 -8.10 8.09 15.66
C TYR A 175 -9.52 8.53 15.96
N GLU A 176 -9.71 9.36 17.01
CA GLU A 176 -10.99 9.93 17.37
C GLU A 176 -11.59 10.80 16.26
N VAL A 177 -10.75 11.51 15.49
CA VAL A 177 -11.20 12.33 14.35
C VAL A 177 -11.70 11.43 13.21
N ALA A 178 -11.00 10.34 12.92
CA ALA A 178 -11.44 9.38 11.91
C ALA A 178 -12.72 8.64 12.35
N ALA A 179 -12.84 8.32 13.65
CA ALA A 179 -14.04 7.68 14.20
C ALA A 179 -15.26 8.61 14.15
N GLN A 180 -15.07 9.90 14.44
CA GLN A 180 -16.13 10.89 14.28
C GLN A 180 -16.56 11.02 12.81
N LEU A 181 -15.60 11.03 11.87
CA LEU A 181 -15.90 11.04 10.44
C LEU A 181 -16.75 9.82 10.03
N LYS A 182 -16.44 8.61 10.54
CA LYS A 182 -17.26 7.41 10.28
C LYS A 182 -18.67 7.55 10.86
N ALA A 183 -18.81 8.14 12.03
CA ALA A 183 -20.11 8.35 12.67
C ALA A 183 -20.97 9.37 11.90
N ASP A 184 -20.36 10.44 11.37
CA ASP A 184 -21.06 11.50 10.66
C ASP A 184 -21.35 11.13 9.20
N PHE A 185 -20.60 10.18 8.61
CA PHE A 185 -20.78 9.63 7.26
C PHE A 185 -20.94 8.10 7.30
N PRO A 186 -22.02 7.58 7.96
CA PRO A 186 -22.18 6.14 8.16
C PRO A 186 -22.32 5.34 6.87
N GLN A 187 -22.76 5.99 5.77
CA GLN A 187 -22.92 5.41 4.45
C GLN A 187 -21.60 5.21 3.71
N LEU A 188 -20.51 5.86 4.15
CA LEU A 188 -19.20 5.73 3.52
C LEU A 188 -18.42 4.58 4.13
N GLU A 189 -17.66 3.92 3.27
CA GLU A 189 -16.63 3.00 3.69
C GLU A 189 -15.39 3.79 4.15
N ILE A 190 -15.10 3.74 5.44
CA ILE A 190 -13.97 4.42 6.06
C ILE A 190 -12.94 3.38 6.50
N ILE A 191 -11.77 3.39 5.87
CA ILE A 191 -10.65 2.51 6.14
C ILE A 191 -9.61 3.27 6.96
N LEU A 192 -9.36 2.81 8.19
CA LEU A 192 -8.37 3.46 9.07
C LEU A 192 -6.95 3.10 8.66
N ASN A 193 -6.08 4.11 8.60
CA ASN A 193 -4.65 3.94 8.37
C ASN A 193 -3.83 4.77 9.38
N GLY A 194 -2.66 4.29 9.72
CA GLY A 194 -1.67 4.98 10.53
C GLY A 194 -1.40 4.29 11.87
N GLY A 195 -0.16 3.88 12.11
CA GLY A 195 0.30 3.36 13.39
C GLY A 195 -0.14 1.94 13.76
N ILE A 196 -0.96 1.27 12.98
CA ILE A 196 -1.46 -0.08 13.23
C ILE A 196 -0.32 -1.08 13.02
N LYS A 197 -0.04 -1.92 14.04
CA LYS A 197 1.15 -2.80 14.05
C LYS A 197 0.85 -4.25 14.44
N THR A 198 -0.34 -4.55 14.96
CA THR A 198 -0.70 -5.88 15.43
C THR A 198 -2.10 -6.26 14.94
N LEU A 199 -2.42 -7.56 14.94
CA LEU A 199 -3.76 -8.04 14.57
C LEU A 199 -4.80 -7.71 15.64
N GLU A 200 -4.40 -7.64 16.92
CA GLU A 200 -5.27 -7.19 18.00
C GLU A 200 -5.73 -5.75 17.76
N ALA A 201 -4.80 -4.87 17.38
CA ALA A 201 -5.14 -3.49 17.02
C ALA A 201 -6.04 -3.43 15.76
N CYS A 202 -5.84 -4.34 14.80
CA CYS A 202 -6.76 -4.46 13.66
C CYS A 202 -8.17 -4.82 14.11
N HIS A 203 -8.31 -5.83 14.96
CA HIS A 203 -9.61 -6.25 15.53
C HIS A 203 -10.30 -5.13 16.30
N GLU A 204 -9.55 -4.40 17.12
CA GLU A 204 -10.06 -3.27 17.88
C GLU A 204 -10.62 -2.18 16.95
N HIS A 205 -9.85 -1.78 15.95
CA HIS A 205 -10.27 -0.74 15.02
C HIS A 205 -11.43 -1.19 14.11
N LEU A 206 -11.52 -2.46 13.75
CA LEU A 206 -12.63 -3.01 12.94
C LEU A 206 -13.98 -3.02 13.69
N GLN A 207 -14.02 -2.72 15.00
CA GLN A 207 -15.28 -2.47 15.72
C GLN A 207 -15.92 -1.12 15.33
N THR A 208 -15.13 -0.21 14.78
CA THR A 208 -15.57 1.16 14.44
C THR A 208 -15.51 1.41 12.93
N PHE A 209 -14.49 0.90 12.26
CA PHE A 209 -14.20 1.17 10.86
C PHE A 209 -14.53 -0.02 9.97
N ASP A 210 -14.80 0.24 8.71
CA ASP A 210 -15.11 -0.81 7.71
C ASP A 210 -13.88 -1.59 7.28
N GLY A 211 -12.68 -1.03 7.51
CA GLY A 211 -11.41 -1.67 7.19
C GLY A 211 -10.24 -1.00 7.88
N VAL A 212 -9.10 -1.68 7.82
CA VAL A 212 -7.80 -1.16 8.29
C VAL A 212 -6.75 -1.33 7.21
N MET A 213 -5.89 -0.33 7.05
CA MET A 213 -4.77 -0.38 6.13
C MET A 213 -3.44 -0.35 6.89
N LEU A 214 -2.65 -1.40 6.74
CA LEU A 214 -1.28 -1.46 7.25
C LEU A 214 -0.31 -0.89 6.21
N GLY A 215 0.67 -0.13 6.68
CA GLY A 215 1.73 0.40 5.83
C GLY A 215 3.08 -0.23 6.18
N ARG A 216 3.89 0.52 6.93
CA ARG A 216 5.27 0.13 7.27
C ARG A 216 5.40 -1.21 7.98
N GLU A 217 4.42 -1.58 8.80
CA GLU A 217 4.45 -2.85 9.52
C GLU A 217 4.37 -4.04 8.56
N ALA A 218 3.50 -3.98 7.56
CA ALA A 218 3.41 -5.02 6.53
C ALA A 218 4.74 -5.22 5.76
N TYR A 219 5.59 -4.19 5.69
CA TYR A 219 6.89 -4.28 5.04
C TYR A 219 8.00 -4.76 6.00
N HIS A 220 8.01 -4.25 7.24
CA HIS A 220 9.08 -4.56 8.20
C HIS A 220 8.87 -5.88 8.94
N ASN A 221 7.62 -6.28 9.13
CA ASN A 221 7.18 -7.52 9.76
C ASN A 221 6.09 -8.21 8.91
N PRO A 222 6.41 -8.62 7.68
CA PRO A 222 5.40 -9.13 6.74
C PRO A 222 4.72 -10.41 7.22
N TYR A 223 5.35 -11.18 8.10
CA TYR A 223 4.77 -12.43 8.59
C TYR A 223 3.49 -12.24 9.42
N LEU A 224 3.23 -11.03 9.90
CA LEU A 224 1.93 -10.65 10.46
C LEU A 224 0.78 -10.95 9.48
N LEU A 225 1.01 -10.81 8.17
CA LEU A 225 -0.01 -11.08 7.16
C LEU A 225 -0.37 -12.57 7.03
N ALA A 226 0.48 -13.50 7.49
CA ALA A 226 0.20 -14.93 7.38
C ALA A 226 -1.04 -15.36 8.17
N GLU A 227 -1.36 -14.65 9.26
CA GLU A 227 -2.52 -14.94 10.10
C GLU A 227 -3.77 -14.13 9.74
N VAL A 228 -3.64 -13.12 8.88
CA VAL A 228 -4.73 -12.20 8.51
C VAL A 228 -5.91 -12.92 7.90
N ASP A 229 -5.66 -13.90 7.02
CA ASP A 229 -6.73 -14.62 6.33
C ASP A 229 -7.61 -15.41 7.32
N GLN A 230 -7.01 -16.03 8.33
CA GLN A 230 -7.77 -16.73 9.38
C GLN A 230 -8.45 -15.76 10.33
N GLN A 231 -7.73 -14.76 10.81
CA GLN A 231 -8.20 -13.89 11.89
C GLN A 231 -9.20 -12.82 11.41
N LEU A 232 -9.04 -12.30 10.21
CA LEU A 232 -9.85 -11.18 9.72
C LEU A 232 -10.80 -11.57 8.57
N PHE A 233 -10.49 -12.62 7.81
CA PHE A 233 -11.31 -13.06 6.66
C PHE A 233 -11.99 -14.43 6.89
N ASN A 234 -11.93 -14.97 8.11
CA ASN A 234 -12.54 -16.25 8.47
C ASN A 234 -12.13 -17.43 7.56
N SER A 235 -10.92 -17.40 7.01
CA SER A 235 -10.39 -18.48 6.20
C SER A 235 -10.11 -19.71 7.06
N SER A 236 -10.46 -20.89 6.55
CA SER A 236 -10.08 -22.16 7.19
C SER A 236 -8.73 -22.71 6.70
N ALA A 237 -8.07 -22.02 5.77
CA ALA A 237 -6.76 -22.42 5.27
C ALA A 237 -5.71 -22.35 6.40
N PRO A 238 -4.77 -23.30 6.46
CA PRO A 238 -3.69 -23.27 7.45
C PRO A 238 -2.80 -22.04 7.25
N VAL A 239 -2.30 -21.51 8.36
CA VAL A 239 -1.31 -20.44 8.32
C VAL A 239 -0.02 -20.96 7.70
N ILE A 240 0.44 -20.29 6.65
CA ILE A 240 1.70 -20.63 5.99
C ILE A 240 2.88 -20.38 6.94
N SER A 241 3.81 -21.31 7.04
CA SER A 241 5.05 -21.09 7.79
C SER A 241 6.01 -20.14 7.05
N ARG A 242 6.95 -19.55 7.77
CA ARG A 242 7.97 -18.67 7.19
C ARG A 242 8.82 -19.41 6.15
N ALA A 243 9.19 -20.66 6.43
CA ALA A 243 9.96 -21.51 5.54
C ALA A 243 9.19 -21.86 4.26
N GLU A 244 7.92 -22.24 4.40
CA GLU A 244 7.03 -22.50 3.24
C GLU A 244 6.84 -21.27 2.37
N ALA A 245 6.63 -20.08 2.97
CA ALA A 245 6.51 -18.83 2.21
C ALA A 245 7.77 -18.57 1.37
N LEU A 246 8.96 -18.79 1.94
CA LEU A 246 10.22 -18.63 1.22
C LEU A 246 10.39 -19.71 0.14
N ALA A 247 10.00 -20.95 0.42
CA ALA A 247 10.04 -22.05 -0.56
C ALA A 247 9.09 -21.77 -1.74
N GLN A 248 7.88 -21.25 -1.49
CA GLN A 248 6.94 -20.86 -2.55
C GLN A 248 7.44 -19.66 -3.39
N LEU A 249 8.29 -18.80 -2.84
CA LEU A 249 8.91 -17.69 -3.56
C LEU A 249 10.03 -18.14 -4.52
N ARG A 250 10.63 -19.30 -4.26
CA ARG A 250 11.79 -19.82 -4.99
C ARG A 250 11.59 -19.93 -6.52
N PRO A 251 10.48 -20.47 -7.03
CA PRO A 251 10.23 -20.52 -8.50
C PRO A 251 10.19 -19.13 -9.13
N TYR A 252 9.54 -18.16 -8.48
CA TYR A 252 9.47 -16.78 -8.95
C TYR A 252 10.86 -16.11 -9.01
N ILE A 253 11.72 -16.37 -8.01
CA ILE A 253 13.12 -15.90 -8.04
C ILE A 253 13.88 -16.56 -9.18
N ALA A 254 13.72 -17.87 -9.39
CA ALA A 254 14.39 -18.61 -10.47
C ALA A 254 14.02 -18.07 -11.85
N GLU A 255 12.75 -17.78 -12.07
CA GLU A 255 12.27 -17.17 -13.33
C GLU A 255 12.84 -15.75 -13.52
N HIS A 256 12.86 -14.95 -12.46
CA HIS A 256 13.46 -13.62 -12.51
C HIS A 256 14.95 -13.64 -12.84
N LEU A 257 15.71 -14.58 -12.27
CA LEU A 257 17.11 -14.78 -12.59
C LEU A 257 17.30 -15.24 -14.05
N ALA A 258 16.47 -16.17 -14.52
CA ALA A 258 16.52 -16.66 -15.90
C ALA A 258 16.22 -15.55 -16.93
N SER A 259 15.39 -14.55 -16.55
CA SER A 259 15.13 -13.36 -17.37
C SER A 259 16.22 -12.27 -17.28
N GLY A 260 17.35 -12.54 -16.63
CA GLY A 260 18.45 -11.59 -16.45
C GLY A 260 18.29 -10.62 -15.29
N GLY A 261 17.28 -10.83 -14.44
CA GLY A 261 17.10 -10.05 -13.22
C GLY A 261 18.09 -10.41 -12.12
N ALA A 262 18.23 -9.54 -11.13
CA ALA A 262 19.10 -9.80 -9.99
C ALA A 262 18.28 -10.21 -8.75
N MET A 263 18.78 -11.19 -7.98
CA MET A 263 18.07 -11.73 -6.82
C MET A 263 17.72 -10.66 -5.78
N HIS A 264 18.58 -9.67 -5.57
CA HIS A 264 18.36 -8.62 -4.59
C HIS A 264 17.12 -7.74 -4.90
N HIS A 265 16.65 -7.70 -6.13
CA HIS A 265 15.41 -7.01 -6.47
C HIS A 265 14.21 -7.59 -5.70
N ILE A 266 14.25 -8.88 -5.41
CA ILE A 266 13.21 -9.62 -4.68
C ILE A 266 13.57 -9.73 -3.20
N THR A 267 14.80 -10.17 -2.88
CA THR A 267 15.15 -10.51 -1.49
C THR A 267 15.16 -9.30 -0.55
N ARG A 268 15.36 -8.08 -1.06
CA ARG A 268 15.22 -6.86 -0.25
C ARG A 268 13.86 -6.73 0.45
N HIS A 269 12.82 -7.31 -0.13
CA HIS A 269 11.45 -7.24 0.39
C HIS A 269 11.12 -8.34 1.40
N VAL A 270 11.91 -9.42 1.43
CA VAL A 270 11.64 -10.55 2.33
C VAL A 270 12.44 -10.53 3.62
N LEU A 271 13.33 -9.56 3.80
CA LEU A 271 14.22 -9.48 4.96
C LEU A 271 13.46 -9.41 6.29
N GLY A 272 12.28 -8.81 6.27
CA GLY A 272 11.37 -8.74 7.41
C GLY A 272 10.76 -10.07 7.81
N LEU A 273 10.76 -11.08 6.92
CA LEU A 273 10.21 -12.42 7.22
C LEU A 273 10.92 -13.08 8.41
N GLY A 274 12.19 -12.76 8.63
CA GLY A 274 12.96 -13.23 9.78
C GLY A 274 12.76 -12.41 11.06
N SER A 275 11.91 -11.38 11.08
CA SER A 275 11.73 -10.53 12.26
C SER A 275 11.20 -11.33 13.45
N GLY A 276 11.81 -11.11 14.63
CA GLY A 276 11.45 -11.82 15.86
C GLY A 276 11.85 -13.29 15.90
N PHE A 277 12.50 -13.83 14.87
CA PHE A 277 12.86 -15.25 14.79
C PHE A 277 14.34 -15.47 15.18
N PRO A 278 14.66 -16.57 15.90
CA PRO A 278 16.05 -16.96 16.17
C PRO A 278 16.81 -17.16 14.84
N GLY A 279 17.97 -16.51 14.69
CA GLY A 279 18.73 -16.56 13.43
C GLY A 279 18.42 -15.44 12.44
N ALA A 280 17.52 -14.49 12.74
CA ALA A 280 17.16 -13.36 11.88
C ALA A 280 18.36 -12.56 11.34
N ARG A 281 19.44 -12.43 12.13
CA ARG A 281 20.67 -11.74 11.69
C ARG A 281 21.35 -12.51 10.54
N LYS A 282 21.48 -13.83 10.67
CA LYS A 282 22.08 -14.69 9.64
C LYS A 282 21.20 -14.74 8.39
N PHE A 283 19.90 -14.87 8.58
CA PHE A 283 18.90 -14.81 7.49
C PHE A 283 19.07 -13.53 6.65
N ARG A 284 19.08 -12.36 7.31
CA ARG A 284 19.31 -11.09 6.61
C ARG A 284 20.67 -11.02 5.93
N GLN A 285 21.75 -11.50 6.57
CA GLN A 285 23.08 -11.52 5.98
C GLN A 285 23.10 -12.34 4.68
N LEU A 286 22.54 -13.55 4.68
CA LEU A 286 22.45 -14.41 3.49
C LEU A 286 21.77 -13.68 2.33
N LEU A 287 20.60 -13.08 2.58
CA LEU A 287 19.73 -12.52 1.55
C LEU A 287 20.00 -11.04 1.17
N SER A 288 20.89 -10.34 1.87
CA SER A 288 21.23 -8.95 1.57
C SER A 288 22.70 -8.71 1.27
N VAL A 289 23.62 -9.59 1.74
CA VAL A 289 25.07 -9.41 1.57
C VAL A 289 25.68 -10.56 0.76
N ASP A 290 25.45 -11.79 1.21
CA ASP A 290 26.12 -12.96 0.66
C ASP A 290 25.63 -13.26 -0.77
N ILE A 291 24.37 -12.94 -1.11
CA ILE A 291 23.81 -13.11 -2.45
C ILE A 291 24.61 -12.37 -3.54
N HIS A 292 25.21 -11.25 -3.23
CA HIS A 292 25.98 -10.46 -4.22
C HIS A 292 27.33 -11.12 -4.58
N LYS A 293 27.79 -12.08 -3.79
CA LYS A 293 29.07 -12.76 -3.95
C LYS A 293 28.90 -14.22 -4.39
N SER A 294 27.68 -14.74 -4.31
CA SER A 294 27.40 -16.15 -4.60
C SER A 294 27.33 -16.43 -6.10
N LYS A 295 27.91 -17.57 -6.48
CA LYS A 295 27.72 -18.16 -7.82
C LYS A 295 26.41 -18.94 -7.93
N ASP A 296 25.83 -19.32 -6.79
CA ASP A 296 24.55 -20.01 -6.70
C ASP A 296 23.64 -19.29 -5.65
N PRO A 297 22.94 -18.24 -6.08
CA PRO A 297 22.08 -17.47 -5.19
C PRO A 297 20.87 -18.28 -4.70
N LEU A 298 20.40 -19.28 -5.46
CA LEU A 298 19.28 -20.14 -5.03
C LEU A 298 19.68 -21.06 -3.88
N ALA A 299 20.92 -21.56 -3.84
CA ALA A 299 21.39 -22.31 -2.69
C ALA A 299 21.42 -21.48 -1.40
N LEU A 300 21.70 -20.17 -1.49
CA LEU A 300 21.59 -19.27 -0.33
C LEU A 300 20.15 -19.05 0.13
N LEU A 301 19.20 -19.03 -0.80
CA LEU A 301 17.78 -18.98 -0.47
C LEU A 301 17.37 -20.23 0.30
N ASP A 302 17.78 -21.40 -0.16
CA ASP A 302 17.51 -22.70 0.50
C ASP A 302 18.13 -22.75 1.91
N GLN A 303 19.35 -22.27 2.09
CA GLN A 303 19.97 -22.11 3.41
C GLN A 303 19.21 -21.12 4.31
N ALA A 304 18.72 -20.03 3.75
CA ALA A 304 17.90 -19.08 4.50
C ALA A 304 16.56 -19.69 4.93
N GLY A 305 15.95 -20.54 4.08
CA GLY A 305 14.75 -21.34 4.42
C GLY A 305 14.98 -22.26 5.60
N GLN A 306 16.06 -23.02 5.59
CA GLN A 306 16.44 -23.90 6.69
C GLN A 306 16.59 -23.18 8.04
N LEU A 307 17.04 -21.94 8.05
CA LEU A 307 17.10 -21.13 9.28
C LEU A 307 15.70 -20.81 9.84
N LEU A 308 14.68 -20.79 8.97
CA LEU A 308 13.28 -20.51 9.33
C LEU A 308 12.47 -21.76 9.63
N GLU A 309 13.00 -22.97 9.35
CA GLU A 309 12.43 -24.24 9.78
C GLU A 309 12.59 -24.32 11.29
N GLY A 310 11.53 -23.96 12.00
CA GLY A 310 11.53 -23.67 13.41
C GLY A 310 11.92 -24.84 14.32
N ARG A 311 12.56 -24.49 15.41
CA ARG A 311 12.60 -25.28 16.64
C ARG A 311 11.43 -24.92 17.53
#